data_770c0e82dac1119e5821c4902aea74d3
#
_entry.id   770c0e82dac1119e5821c4902aea74d3
#
_cell.length_a   1.000
_cell.length_b   1.000
_cell.length_c   1.000
_cell.angle_alpha   90.00
_cell.angle_beta   90.00
_cell.angle_gamma   90.00
#
_symmetry.space_group_name_H-M   'P 1'
#
loop_
_entity.id
_entity.type
_entity.pdbx_description
1 polymer ?
#
loop_
_entity_poly.entity_id
_entity_poly.type
_entity_poly.pdbx_seq_one_letter_code
_entity_poly.pdbx_strand_id
1 'polypeptide(L)'
;LFRSDVTAGATMTIMGTVHKTALGLLLLMTSALYTWNLPLGDPRTNMFMMIGIFGGFGVAILTAFKHHLAKFTVPAYALLQGLALGGISKYFEMRYPGIVNQAVMLTFGTLGSLLLAYRSGLIKATENFKLGVVAATGGIAFVYLISWILGMFGVGVPMIHGNSNMSILFSIGVVIIAALNLVLDFDFIEEAAENGAPKYMEWYGAFGLLVTLVWLYLEILRLLAKLSSRRN
;
A
#
# COMPACT_ATOMS: atom_id res chain seq x y z
N LEU A 1 -32.88 22.39 -24.19
CA LEU A 1 -32.65 23.50 -23.24
C LEU A 1 -32.92 23.03 -21.82
N PHE A 2 -31.98 22.27 -21.23
CA PHE A 2 -31.75 22.20 -19.78
C PHE A 2 -30.25 22.23 -19.58
N ARG A 3 -29.69 23.43 -19.64
CA ARG A 3 -28.40 23.74 -19.04
C ARG A 3 -28.65 23.80 -17.54
N SER A 4 -28.54 22.67 -16.86
CA SER A 4 -28.38 22.66 -15.42
C SER A 4 -27.04 23.34 -15.12
N ASP A 5 -27.10 24.45 -14.40
CA ASP A 5 -25.96 25.15 -13.82
C ASP A 5 -25.14 24.15 -12.97
N VAL A 6 -24.19 23.49 -13.62
CA VAL A 6 -23.09 22.83 -12.93
C VAL A 6 -22.29 24.00 -12.35
N THR A 7 -22.57 24.33 -11.10
CA THR A 7 -21.61 25.11 -10.27
C THR A 7 -20.26 24.48 -10.53
N ALA A 8 -19.34 25.26 -11.10
CA ALA A 8 -17.99 24.85 -11.45
C ALA A 8 -17.24 24.46 -10.17
N GLY A 9 -17.52 23.26 -9.67
CA GLY A 9 -16.75 22.63 -8.61
C GLY A 9 -15.34 22.39 -9.15
N ALA A 10 -14.32 22.76 -8.39
CA ALA A 10 -12.95 22.57 -8.79
C ALA A 10 -12.72 21.08 -9.16
N THR A 11 -12.17 20.84 -10.35
CA THR A 11 -11.87 19.50 -10.85
C THR A 11 -10.58 18.94 -10.23
N MET A 12 -10.41 17.63 -10.31
CA MET A 12 -9.21 16.91 -9.93
C MET A 12 -8.02 17.34 -10.77
N THR A 13 -6.85 17.42 -10.14
CA THR A 13 -5.56 17.67 -10.78
C THR A 13 -4.53 16.64 -10.35
N ILE A 14 -3.61 16.26 -11.24
CA ILE A 14 -2.49 15.38 -10.91
C ILE A 14 -1.69 15.96 -9.74
N MET A 15 -1.36 17.27 -9.81
CA MET A 15 -0.57 17.93 -8.77
C MET A 15 -1.29 17.97 -7.42
N GLY A 16 -2.62 18.16 -7.43
CA GLY A 16 -3.44 18.07 -6.21
C GLY A 16 -3.38 16.68 -5.57
N THR A 17 -3.37 15.62 -6.38
CA THR A 17 -3.20 14.24 -5.90
C THR A 17 -1.81 14.01 -5.33
N VAL A 18 -0.75 14.51 -5.99
CA VAL A 18 0.64 14.43 -5.50
C VAL A 18 0.78 15.07 -4.12
N HIS A 19 0.22 16.29 -3.93
CA HIS A 19 0.26 16.96 -2.62
C HIS A 19 -0.49 16.17 -1.54
N LYS A 20 -1.64 15.56 -1.86
CA LYS A 20 -2.41 14.75 -0.92
C LYS A 20 -1.72 13.44 -0.59
N THR A 21 -1.07 12.83 -1.57
CA THR A 21 -0.22 11.64 -1.34
C THR A 21 0.96 11.97 -0.43
N ALA A 22 1.66 13.08 -0.69
CA ALA A 22 2.76 13.54 0.16
C ALA A 22 2.29 13.80 1.60
N LEU A 23 1.14 14.48 1.78
CA LEU A 23 0.55 14.70 3.10
C LEU A 23 0.18 13.36 3.79
N GLY A 24 -0.44 12.44 3.06
CA GLY A 24 -0.75 11.11 3.56
C GLY A 24 0.49 10.34 4.01
N LEU A 25 1.57 10.37 3.21
CA LEU A 25 2.85 9.76 3.57
C LEU A 25 3.46 10.40 4.83
N LEU A 26 3.41 11.73 4.96
CA LEU A 26 3.89 12.43 6.16
C LEU A 26 3.12 11.99 7.40
N LEU A 27 1.79 11.93 7.34
CA LEU A 27 0.94 11.46 8.44
C LEU A 27 1.26 10.00 8.80
N LEU A 28 1.40 9.15 7.80
CA LEU A 28 1.75 7.74 7.97
C LEU A 28 3.13 7.60 8.64
N MET A 29 4.14 8.31 8.14
CA MET A 29 5.49 8.26 8.70
C MET A 29 5.55 8.80 10.14
N THR A 30 4.83 9.89 10.42
CA THR A 30 4.79 10.48 11.77
C THR A 30 4.19 9.50 12.77
N SER A 31 3.07 8.86 12.44
CA SER A 31 2.46 7.87 13.32
C SER A 31 3.27 6.57 13.41
N ALA A 32 3.96 6.18 12.32
CA ALA A 32 4.88 5.04 12.34
C ALA A 32 6.08 5.30 13.27
N LEU A 33 6.67 6.49 13.20
CA LEU A 33 7.76 6.88 14.10
C LEU A 33 7.32 6.92 15.57
N TYR A 34 6.08 7.31 15.86
CA TYR A 34 5.55 7.27 17.20
C TYR A 34 5.57 5.83 17.77
N THR A 35 5.02 4.85 17.04
CA THR A 35 5.01 3.45 17.48
C THR A 35 6.42 2.83 17.48
N TRP A 36 7.25 3.21 16.52
CA TRP A 36 8.66 2.77 16.45
C TRP A 36 9.46 3.17 17.68
N ASN A 37 9.28 4.39 18.19
CA ASN A 37 10.04 4.93 19.32
C ASN A 37 9.54 4.48 20.70
N LEU A 38 8.45 3.71 20.79
CA LEU A 38 8.02 3.14 22.07
C LEU A 38 9.12 2.23 22.64
N PRO A 39 9.24 2.10 23.96
CA PRO A 39 10.21 1.18 24.58
C PRO A 39 10.04 -0.27 24.10
N LEU A 40 11.12 -1.05 24.14
CA LEU A 40 11.06 -2.48 23.84
C LEU A 40 10.20 -3.20 24.89
N GLY A 41 9.27 -4.03 24.43
CA GLY A 41 8.35 -4.75 25.33
C GLY A 41 7.17 -3.91 25.85
N ASP A 42 7.02 -2.65 25.42
CA ASP A 42 5.88 -1.84 25.81
C ASP A 42 4.57 -2.43 25.22
N PRO A 43 3.58 -2.78 26.08
CA PRO A 43 2.30 -3.34 25.62
C PRO A 43 1.56 -2.44 24.62
N ARG A 44 1.77 -1.13 24.69
CA ARG A 44 1.17 -0.15 23.77
C ARG A 44 1.58 -0.40 22.31
N THR A 45 2.78 -0.95 22.07
CA THR A 45 3.22 -1.28 20.71
C THR A 45 2.26 -2.25 20.04
N ASN A 46 1.92 -3.35 20.73
CA ASN A 46 0.95 -4.33 20.21
C ASN A 46 -0.46 -3.74 20.08
N MET A 47 -0.89 -2.95 21.06
CA MET A 47 -2.19 -2.29 21.04
C MET A 47 -2.31 -1.36 19.82
N PHE A 48 -1.36 -0.47 19.59
CA PHE A 48 -1.37 0.45 18.44
C PHE A 48 -1.24 -0.28 17.11
N MET A 49 -0.44 -1.34 17.05
CA MET A 49 -0.33 -2.18 15.86
C MET A 49 -1.70 -2.82 15.51
N MET A 50 -2.41 -3.37 16.50
CA MET A 50 -3.72 -3.97 16.27
C MET A 50 -4.78 -2.93 15.91
N ILE A 51 -4.80 -1.77 16.59
CA ILE A 51 -5.68 -0.65 16.24
C ILE A 51 -5.40 -0.19 14.81
N GLY A 52 -4.12 -0.09 14.43
CA GLY A 52 -3.72 0.30 13.08
C GLY A 52 -4.17 -0.69 12.02
N ILE A 53 -3.97 -1.99 12.24
CA ILE A 53 -4.37 -3.05 11.30
C ILE A 53 -5.88 -3.07 11.12
N PHE A 54 -6.64 -3.25 12.19
CA PHE A 54 -8.10 -3.40 12.09
C PHE A 54 -8.81 -2.07 11.79
N GLY A 55 -8.38 -0.98 12.42
CA GLY A 55 -8.91 0.35 12.16
C GLY A 55 -8.58 0.83 10.75
N GLY A 56 -7.31 0.65 10.31
CA GLY A 56 -6.87 0.96 8.96
C GLY A 56 -7.64 0.16 7.91
N PHE A 57 -7.84 -1.13 8.12
CA PHE A 57 -8.64 -1.98 7.24
C PHE A 57 -10.11 -1.51 7.17
N GLY A 58 -10.73 -1.22 8.32
CA GLY A 58 -12.11 -0.71 8.35
C GLY A 58 -12.26 0.63 7.62
N VAL A 59 -11.31 1.56 7.83
CA VAL A 59 -11.30 2.85 7.13
C VAL A 59 -11.01 2.68 5.63
N ALA A 60 -10.16 1.73 5.24
CA ALA A 60 -9.91 1.42 3.82
C ALA A 60 -11.18 0.93 3.13
N ILE A 61 -11.91 0.00 3.74
CA ILE A 61 -13.21 -0.46 3.22
C ILE A 61 -14.19 0.71 3.10
N LEU A 62 -14.31 1.54 4.14
CA LEU A 62 -15.19 2.71 4.11
C LEU A 62 -14.82 3.66 2.96
N THR A 63 -13.54 3.92 2.75
CA THR A 63 -13.05 4.79 1.66
C THR A 63 -13.35 4.19 0.29
N ALA A 64 -13.15 2.88 0.12
CA ALA A 64 -13.42 2.17 -1.13
C ALA A 64 -14.90 2.24 -1.55
N PHE A 65 -15.83 2.20 -0.59
CA PHE A 65 -17.28 2.29 -0.88
C PHE A 65 -17.83 3.72 -0.87
N LYS A 66 -17.18 4.66 -0.16
CA LYS A 66 -17.66 6.04 0.00
C LYS A 66 -16.57 7.05 -0.37
N HIS A 67 -16.22 7.10 -1.67
CA HIS A 67 -15.15 7.95 -2.21
C HIS A 67 -15.28 9.44 -1.84
N HIS A 68 -16.51 9.96 -1.71
CA HIS A 68 -16.79 11.37 -1.33
C HIS A 68 -16.29 11.71 0.09
N LEU A 69 -16.10 10.70 0.95
CA LEU A 69 -15.54 10.88 2.29
C LEU A 69 -13.99 10.83 2.30
N ALA A 70 -13.35 10.59 1.15
CA ALA A 70 -11.90 10.39 1.05
C ALA A 70 -11.08 11.51 1.72
N LYS A 71 -11.54 12.75 1.66
CA LYS A 71 -10.87 13.89 2.31
C LYS A 71 -10.69 13.72 3.83
N PHE A 72 -11.53 12.92 4.49
CA PHE A 72 -11.44 12.63 5.93
C PHE A 72 -10.86 11.24 6.20
N THR A 73 -11.30 10.26 5.41
CA THR A 73 -10.93 8.86 5.64
C THR A 73 -9.48 8.57 5.24
N VAL A 74 -8.92 9.25 4.23
CA VAL A 74 -7.53 9.02 3.82
C VAL A 74 -6.51 9.49 4.85
N PRO A 75 -6.61 10.70 5.45
CA PRO A 75 -5.77 11.06 6.58
C PRO A 75 -5.91 10.10 7.78
N ALA A 76 -7.14 9.67 8.11
CA ALA A 76 -7.37 8.70 9.17
C ALA A 76 -6.73 7.34 8.85
N TYR A 77 -6.87 6.85 7.61
CA TYR A 77 -6.20 5.65 7.12
C TYR A 77 -4.68 5.75 7.26
N ALA A 78 -4.09 6.87 6.82
CA ALA A 78 -2.65 7.10 6.88
C ALA A 78 -2.12 7.04 8.33
N LEU A 79 -2.79 7.67 9.28
CA LEU A 79 -2.42 7.63 10.70
C LEU A 79 -2.54 6.22 11.28
N LEU A 80 -3.66 5.54 11.03
CA LEU A 80 -3.88 4.18 11.53
C LEU A 80 -2.86 3.21 10.94
N GLN A 81 -2.64 3.28 9.63
CA GLN A 81 -1.70 2.40 8.95
C GLN A 81 -0.26 2.66 9.38
N GLY A 82 0.10 3.91 9.66
CA GLY A 82 1.40 4.24 10.22
C GLY A 82 1.61 3.62 11.60
N LEU A 83 0.61 3.64 12.49
CA LEU A 83 0.71 2.95 13.80
C LEU A 83 1.01 1.45 13.62
N ALA A 84 0.33 0.79 12.66
CA ALA A 84 0.58 -0.61 12.34
C ALA A 84 2.00 -0.82 11.82
N LEU A 85 2.40 -0.03 10.81
CA LEU A 85 3.71 -0.17 10.16
C LEU A 85 4.87 0.09 11.12
N GLY A 86 4.74 1.06 12.04
CA GLY A 86 5.76 1.32 13.05
C GLY A 86 6.04 0.10 13.94
N GLY A 87 4.98 -0.56 14.41
CA GLY A 87 5.09 -1.78 15.22
C GLY A 87 5.65 -2.97 14.43
N ILE A 88 5.12 -3.21 13.22
CA ILE A 88 5.58 -4.28 12.33
C ILE A 88 7.06 -4.08 11.98
N SER A 89 7.43 -2.88 11.53
CA SER A 89 8.81 -2.55 11.16
C SER A 89 9.77 -2.76 12.31
N LYS A 90 9.41 -2.32 13.52
CA LYS A 90 10.20 -2.52 14.74
C LYS A 90 10.45 -4.00 15.02
N TYR A 91 9.43 -4.84 14.90
CA TYR A 91 9.55 -6.28 15.06
C TYR A 91 10.57 -6.89 14.08
N PHE A 92 10.49 -6.50 12.80
CA PHE A 92 11.43 -6.97 11.77
C PHE A 92 12.86 -6.46 12.00
N GLU A 93 13.02 -5.19 12.37
CA GLU A 93 14.33 -4.58 12.65
C GLU A 93 15.05 -5.25 13.82
N MET A 94 14.31 -5.61 14.88
CA MET A 94 14.87 -6.36 16.00
C MET A 94 15.38 -7.74 15.60
N ARG A 95 14.70 -8.39 14.65
CA ARG A 95 15.08 -9.72 14.17
C ARG A 95 16.18 -9.68 13.11
N TYR A 96 16.18 -8.64 12.30
CA TYR A 96 17.10 -8.45 11.16
C TYR A 96 17.54 -6.98 11.08
N PRO A 97 18.60 -6.57 11.81
CA PRO A 97 19.03 -5.18 11.86
C PRO A 97 19.32 -4.59 10.47
N GLY A 98 18.82 -3.39 10.20
CA GLY A 98 19.00 -2.68 8.94
C GLY A 98 18.00 -3.04 7.84
N ILE A 99 17.07 -3.98 8.07
CA ILE A 99 16.12 -4.46 7.07
C ILE A 99 15.09 -3.38 6.71
N VAL A 100 14.67 -2.58 7.69
CA VAL A 100 13.65 -1.53 7.50
C VAL A 100 14.17 -0.44 6.56
N ASN A 101 15.40 0.02 6.76
CA ASN A 101 16.01 1.00 5.87
C ASN A 101 16.08 0.49 4.42
N GLN A 102 16.48 -0.79 4.23
CA GLN A 102 16.51 -1.41 2.91
C GLN A 102 15.12 -1.47 2.28
N ALA A 103 14.09 -1.88 3.05
CA ALA A 103 12.72 -1.96 2.57
C ALA A 103 12.17 -0.59 2.16
N VAL A 104 12.41 0.45 2.96
CA VAL A 104 12.01 1.84 2.65
C VAL A 104 12.68 2.32 1.37
N MET A 105 14.00 2.16 1.26
CA MET A 105 14.75 2.58 0.07
C MET A 105 14.27 1.85 -1.19
N LEU A 106 14.03 0.54 -1.12
CA LEU A 106 13.53 -0.25 -2.25
C LEU A 106 12.10 0.16 -2.62
N THR A 107 11.23 0.44 -1.65
CA THR A 107 9.85 0.87 -1.91
C THR A 107 9.82 2.20 -2.65
N PHE A 108 10.53 3.22 -2.15
CA PHE A 108 10.58 4.53 -2.81
C PHE A 108 11.38 4.50 -4.11
N GLY A 109 12.45 3.68 -4.19
CA GLY A 109 13.21 3.44 -5.41
C GLY A 109 12.32 2.82 -6.50
N THR A 110 11.50 1.84 -6.15
CA THR A 110 10.53 1.22 -7.07
C THR A 110 9.46 2.24 -7.52
N LEU A 111 8.90 3.02 -6.58
CA LEU A 111 7.94 4.08 -6.90
C LEU A 111 8.55 5.08 -7.92
N GLY A 112 9.74 5.60 -7.63
CA GLY A 112 10.41 6.58 -8.50
C GLY A 112 10.74 6.00 -9.88
N SER A 113 11.27 4.78 -9.93
CA SER A 113 11.63 4.11 -11.19
C SER A 113 10.39 3.83 -12.04
N LEU A 114 9.31 3.34 -11.47
CA LEU A 114 8.07 3.07 -12.19
C LEU A 114 7.37 4.35 -12.64
N LEU A 115 7.40 5.41 -11.83
CA LEU A 115 6.86 6.71 -12.22
C LEU A 115 7.63 7.28 -13.42
N LEU A 116 8.96 7.18 -13.43
CA LEU A 116 9.79 7.60 -14.57
C LEU A 116 9.50 6.77 -15.81
N ALA A 117 9.40 5.43 -15.66
CA ALA A 117 9.10 4.52 -16.76
C ALA A 117 7.69 4.75 -17.33
N TYR A 118 6.71 5.02 -16.48
CA TYR A 118 5.34 5.37 -16.90
C TYR A 118 5.33 6.72 -17.63
N ARG A 119 5.93 7.76 -17.06
CA ARG A 119 5.97 9.10 -17.64
C ARG A 119 6.74 9.17 -18.96
N SER A 120 7.79 8.35 -19.13
CA SER A 120 8.54 8.24 -20.38
C SER A 120 7.85 7.39 -21.46
N GLY A 121 6.72 6.76 -21.16
CA GLY A 121 5.99 5.89 -22.07
C GLY A 121 6.63 4.51 -22.27
N LEU A 122 7.67 4.15 -21.49
CA LEU A 122 8.28 2.81 -21.50
C LEU A 122 7.28 1.75 -20.99
N ILE A 123 6.44 2.11 -20.02
CA ILE A 123 5.37 1.26 -19.53
C ILE A 123 4.05 1.97 -19.82
N LYS A 124 3.13 1.25 -20.47
CA LYS A 124 1.78 1.74 -20.78
C LYS A 124 0.75 0.85 -20.11
N ALA A 125 -0.21 1.46 -19.43
CA ALA A 125 -1.32 0.75 -18.80
C ALA A 125 -2.39 0.39 -19.84
N THR A 126 -2.05 -0.50 -20.79
CA THR A 126 -3.02 -1.02 -21.76
C THR A 126 -4.12 -1.82 -21.06
N GLU A 127 -5.28 -1.98 -21.69
CA GLU A 127 -6.40 -2.74 -21.11
C GLU A 127 -6.00 -4.18 -20.74
N ASN A 128 -5.23 -4.86 -21.59
CA ASN A 128 -4.73 -6.21 -21.29
C ASN A 128 -3.76 -6.21 -20.09
N PHE A 129 -2.93 -5.18 -19.96
CA PHE A 129 -2.03 -5.01 -18.82
C PHE A 129 -2.84 -4.81 -17.53
N LYS A 130 -3.83 -3.90 -17.55
CA LYS A 130 -4.74 -3.64 -16.40
C LYS A 130 -5.42 -4.93 -15.95
N LEU A 131 -6.04 -5.66 -16.90
CA LEU A 131 -6.71 -6.93 -16.61
C LEU A 131 -5.75 -7.97 -16.01
N GLY A 132 -4.54 -8.09 -16.56
CA GLY A 132 -3.52 -9.02 -16.06
C GLY A 132 -3.09 -8.71 -14.63
N VAL A 133 -2.81 -7.43 -14.32
CA VAL A 133 -2.40 -7.01 -12.98
C VAL A 133 -3.53 -7.15 -11.98
N VAL A 134 -4.77 -6.77 -12.34
CA VAL A 134 -5.95 -6.93 -11.47
C VAL A 134 -6.21 -8.40 -11.18
N ALA A 135 -6.17 -9.27 -12.20
CA ALA A 135 -6.38 -10.70 -12.02
C ALA A 135 -5.29 -11.33 -11.11
N ALA A 136 -4.02 -10.95 -11.32
CA ALA A 136 -2.91 -11.41 -10.48
C ALA A 136 -3.05 -10.93 -9.03
N THR A 137 -3.43 -9.66 -8.82
CA THR A 137 -3.71 -9.09 -7.50
C THR A 137 -4.84 -9.81 -6.79
N GLY A 138 -5.93 -10.07 -7.51
CA GLY A 138 -7.06 -10.86 -6.99
C GLY A 138 -6.65 -12.29 -6.62
N GLY A 139 -5.83 -12.94 -7.45
CA GLY A 139 -5.27 -14.26 -7.17
C GLY A 139 -4.41 -14.28 -5.89
N ILE A 140 -3.53 -13.29 -5.72
CA ILE A 140 -2.71 -13.13 -4.51
C ILE A 140 -3.60 -12.90 -3.28
N ALA A 141 -4.58 -12.00 -3.36
CA ALA A 141 -5.52 -11.73 -2.27
C ALA A 141 -6.30 -13.00 -1.87
N PHE A 142 -6.73 -13.80 -2.86
CA PHE A 142 -7.42 -15.07 -2.64
C PHE A 142 -6.51 -16.10 -1.93
N VAL A 143 -5.25 -16.21 -2.36
CA VAL A 143 -4.26 -17.11 -1.72
C VAL A 143 -3.99 -16.68 -0.27
N TYR A 144 -3.87 -15.38 0.01
CA TYR A 144 -3.71 -14.87 1.37
C TYR A 144 -4.96 -15.09 2.23
N LEU A 145 -6.15 -14.92 1.66
CA LEU A 145 -7.41 -15.20 2.36
C LEU A 145 -7.51 -16.68 2.76
N ILE A 146 -7.22 -17.59 1.82
CA ILE A 146 -7.19 -19.04 2.11
C ILE A 146 -6.15 -19.34 3.19
N SER A 147 -4.94 -18.78 3.07
CA SER A 147 -3.89 -18.99 4.07
C SER A 147 -4.30 -18.50 5.46
N TRP A 148 -4.99 -17.37 5.54
CA TRP A 148 -5.51 -16.84 6.79
C TRP A 148 -6.58 -17.75 7.40
N ILE A 149 -7.53 -18.23 6.58
CA ILE A 149 -8.56 -19.19 7.02
C ILE A 149 -7.92 -20.48 7.50
N LEU A 150 -6.99 -21.07 6.74
CA LEU A 150 -6.28 -22.30 7.14
C LEU A 150 -5.49 -22.09 8.44
N GLY A 151 -4.90 -20.91 8.62
CA GLY A 151 -4.21 -20.53 9.85
C GLY A 151 -5.11 -20.55 11.10
N MET A 152 -6.41 -20.24 10.96
CA MET A 152 -7.39 -20.34 12.06
C MET A 152 -7.61 -21.80 12.49
N PHE A 153 -7.37 -22.76 11.59
CA PHE A 153 -7.43 -24.22 11.88
C PHE A 153 -6.06 -24.81 12.23
N GLY A 154 -5.04 -23.98 12.43
CA GLY A 154 -3.68 -24.42 12.77
C GLY A 154 -2.89 -25.00 11.58
N VAL A 155 -3.40 -24.86 10.34
CA VAL A 155 -2.73 -25.33 9.13
C VAL A 155 -1.90 -24.19 8.53
N GLY A 156 -0.57 -24.27 8.65
CA GLY A 156 0.33 -23.33 8.01
C GLY A 156 0.49 -23.63 6.51
N VAL A 157 0.57 -22.57 5.68
CA VAL A 157 0.88 -22.72 4.23
C VAL A 157 2.39 -22.44 4.04
N PRO A 158 3.22 -23.52 3.83
CA PRO A 158 4.68 -23.36 3.77
C PRO A 158 5.17 -22.46 2.64
N MET A 159 4.43 -22.38 1.54
CA MET A 159 4.72 -21.52 0.39
C MET A 159 4.67 -20.02 0.74
N ILE A 160 3.83 -19.62 1.70
CA ILE A 160 3.68 -18.22 2.11
C ILE A 160 4.61 -17.89 3.29
N HIS A 161 4.66 -18.77 4.29
CA HIS A 161 5.29 -18.51 5.59
C HIS A 161 6.68 -19.15 5.75
N GLY A 162 7.05 -20.08 4.84
CA GLY A 162 8.32 -20.77 4.88
C GLY A 162 9.47 -19.96 4.26
N ASN A 163 10.69 -20.52 4.37
CA ASN A 163 11.93 -19.97 3.80
C ASN A 163 12.49 -20.83 2.65
N SER A 164 11.63 -21.67 2.03
CA SER A 164 12.00 -22.48 0.88
C SER A 164 12.24 -21.61 -0.37
N ASN A 165 12.93 -22.16 -1.37
CA ASN A 165 13.14 -21.49 -2.67
C ASN A 165 11.79 -21.12 -3.31
N MET A 166 10.78 -21.99 -3.21
CA MET A 166 9.43 -21.72 -3.72
C MET A 166 8.76 -20.55 -2.99
N SER A 167 8.94 -20.43 -1.68
CA SER A 167 8.40 -19.34 -0.88
C SER A 167 9.05 -17.99 -1.22
N ILE A 168 10.35 -17.98 -1.50
CA ILE A 168 11.06 -16.77 -1.94
C ILE A 168 10.61 -16.38 -3.35
N LEU A 169 10.51 -17.33 -4.28
CA LEU A 169 10.05 -17.08 -5.64
C LEU A 169 8.61 -16.52 -5.64
N PHE A 170 7.73 -17.08 -4.82
CA PHE A 170 6.38 -16.55 -4.62
C PHE A 170 6.42 -15.10 -4.11
N SER A 171 7.24 -14.80 -3.09
CA SER A 171 7.38 -13.42 -2.58
C SER A 171 7.92 -12.44 -3.62
N ILE A 172 8.86 -12.85 -4.47
CA ILE A 172 9.34 -12.03 -5.60
C ILE A 172 8.18 -11.74 -6.56
N GLY A 173 7.40 -12.74 -6.92
CA GLY A 173 6.23 -12.56 -7.78
C GLY A 173 5.22 -11.58 -7.18
N VAL A 174 4.94 -11.70 -5.87
CA VAL A 174 4.02 -10.77 -5.18
C VAL A 174 4.58 -9.34 -5.15
N VAL A 175 5.87 -9.15 -4.90
CA VAL A 175 6.52 -7.82 -4.96
C VAL A 175 6.40 -7.21 -6.35
N ILE A 176 6.61 -8.00 -7.41
CA ILE A 176 6.46 -7.53 -8.79
C ILE A 176 5.01 -7.08 -9.05
N ILE A 177 4.02 -7.90 -8.66
CA ILE A 177 2.59 -7.55 -8.86
C ILE A 177 2.21 -6.33 -8.03
N ALA A 178 2.67 -6.23 -6.78
CA ALA A 178 2.44 -5.05 -5.95
C ALA A 178 3.04 -3.78 -6.58
N ALA A 179 4.26 -3.88 -7.13
CA ALA A 179 4.89 -2.79 -7.86
C ALA A 179 4.09 -2.38 -9.12
N LEU A 180 3.61 -3.36 -9.90
CA LEU A 180 2.81 -3.07 -11.10
C LEU A 180 1.46 -2.42 -10.79
N ASN A 181 0.90 -2.58 -9.59
CA ASN A 181 -0.28 -1.84 -9.16
C ASN A 181 -0.03 -0.32 -9.07
N LEU A 182 1.23 0.13 -8.80
CA LEU A 182 1.55 1.56 -8.87
C LEU A 182 1.29 2.15 -10.27
N VAL A 183 1.54 1.36 -11.32
CA VAL A 183 1.27 1.79 -12.70
C VAL A 183 -0.24 1.97 -12.93
N LEU A 184 -1.07 1.09 -12.33
CA LEU A 184 -2.53 1.25 -12.37
C LEU A 184 -2.99 2.50 -11.60
N ASP A 185 -2.35 2.78 -10.46
CA ASP A 185 -2.65 3.99 -9.68
C ASP A 185 -2.28 5.27 -10.44
N PHE A 186 -1.15 5.29 -11.16
CA PHE A 186 -0.74 6.43 -12.01
C PHE A 186 -1.74 6.66 -13.14
N ASP A 187 -2.11 5.59 -13.84
CA ASP A 187 -3.06 5.63 -14.94
C ASP A 187 -4.45 6.10 -14.48
N PHE A 188 -4.94 5.59 -13.36
CA PHE A 188 -6.18 6.04 -12.75
C PHE A 188 -6.17 7.54 -12.43
N ILE A 189 -5.06 8.05 -11.87
CA ILE A 189 -4.93 9.46 -11.50
C ILE A 189 -4.93 10.34 -12.75
N GLU A 190 -4.20 9.92 -13.80
CA GLU A 190 -4.13 10.64 -15.07
C GLU A 190 -5.48 10.67 -15.77
N GLU A 191 -6.10 9.50 -15.95
CA GLU A 191 -7.42 9.35 -16.58
C GLU A 191 -8.52 10.14 -15.85
N ALA A 192 -8.54 10.07 -14.52
CA ALA A 192 -9.52 10.82 -13.71
C ALA A 192 -9.31 12.33 -13.82
N ALA A 193 -8.06 12.81 -13.87
CA ALA A 193 -7.76 14.23 -14.03
C ALA A 193 -8.14 14.73 -15.44
N GLU A 194 -7.84 13.96 -16.49
CA GLU A 194 -8.20 14.30 -17.89
C GLU A 194 -9.71 14.32 -18.10
N ASN A 195 -10.44 13.40 -17.47
CA ASN A 195 -11.90 13.35 -17.53
C ASN A 195 -12.61 14.38 -16.62
N GLY A 196 -11.86 15.27 -15.94
CA GLY A 196 -12.42 16.32 -15.10
C GLY A 196 -13.17 15.80 -13.87
N ALA A 197 -12.71 14.72 -13.28
CA ALA A 197 -13.30 14.14 -12.08
C ALA A 197 -13.41 15.17 -10.92
N PRO A 198 -14.36 15.00 -10.01
CA PRO A 198 -14.55 15.92 -8.88
C PRO A 198 -13.31 16.06 -7.99
N LYS A 199 -13.11 17.22 -7.38
CA LYS A 199 -11.94 17.55 -6.55
C LYS A 199 -11.63 16.54 -5.42
N TYR A 200 -12.63 15.90 -4.83
CA TYR A 200 -12.41 14.89 -3.78
C TYR A 200 -11.68 13.64 -4.29
N MET A 201 -11.71 13.38 -5.60
CA MET A 201 -11.00 12.26 -6.22
C MET A 201 -9.48 12.37 -6.12
N GLU A 202 -8.93 13.56 -5.88
CA GLU A 202 -7.51 13.72 -5.54
C GLU A 202 -7.14 12.97 -4.26
N TRP A 203 -8.02 12.98 -3.25
CA TRP A 203 -7.83 12.18 -2.04
C TRP A 203 -8.00 10.68 -2.31
N TYR A 204 -8.92 10.32 -3.19
CA TYR A 204 -9.13 8.92 -3.55
C TYR A 204 -7.95 8.36 -4.36
N GLY A 205 -7.41 9.11 -5.32
CA GLY A 205 -6.17 8.74 -6.02
C GLY A 205 -4.96 8.62 -5.06
N ALA A 206 -4.85 9.55 -4.10
CA ALA A 206 -3.84 9.46 -3.04
C ALA A 206 -4.04 8.19 -2.16
N PHE A 207 -5.27 7.80 -1.88
CA PHE A 207 -5.60 6.58 -1.17
C PHE A 207 -5.09 5.33 -1.90
N GLY A 208 -5.35 5.22 -3.21
CA GLY A 208 -4.83 4.11 -4.03
C GLY A 208 -3.33 3.98 -3.88
N LEU A 209 -2.58 5.08 -4.14
CA LEU A 209 -1.13 5.10 -3.99
C LEU A 209 -0.65 4.70 -2.58
N LEU A 210 -1.31 5.19 -1.52
CA LEU A 210 -0.93 4.85 -0.15
C LEU A 210 -1.15 3.37 0.15
N VAL A 211 -2.28 2.80 -0.27
CA VAL A 211 -2.58 1.36 -0.08
C VAL A 211 -1.53 0.50 -0.80
N THR A 212 -1.25 0.83 -2.05
CA THR A 212 -0.28 0.10 -2.88
C THR A 212 1.14 0.22 -2.31
N LEU A 213 1.56 1.41 -1.86
CA LEU A 213 2.88 1.60 -1.24
C LEU A 213 3.03 0.86 0.08
N VAL A 214 2.01 0.85 0.92
CA VAL A 214 1.99 0.07 2.17
C VAL A 214 2.10 -1.42 1.87
N TRP A 215 1.33 -1.92 0.92
CA TRP A 215 1.41 -3.32 0.51
C TRP A 215 2.79 -3.67 -0.06
N LEU A 216 3.31 -2.88 -0.99
CA LEU A 216 4.64 -3.06 -1.57
C LEU A 216 5.74 -3.07 -0.49
N TYR A 217 5.69 -2.13 0.45
CA TYR A 217 6.62 -2.06 1.57
C TYR A 217 6.61 -3.35 2.41
N LEU A 218 5.43 -3.82 2.78
CA LEU A 218 5.28 -5.05 3.59
C LEU A 218 5.76 -6.29 2.85
N GLU A 219 5.54 -6.39 1.53
CA GLU A 219 6.01 -7.52 0.74
C GLU A 219 7.54 -7.48 0.55
N ILE A 220 8.12 -6.30 0.33
CA ILE A 220 9.59 -6.14 0.29
C ILE A 220 10.20 -6.50 1.64
N LEU A 221 9.63 -6.00 2.74
CA LEU A 221 10.09 -6.31 4.10
C LEU A 221 10.04 -7.82 4.38
N ARG A 222 8.96 -8.49 3.99
CA ARG A 222 8.80 -9.95 4.11
C ARG A 222 9.81 -10.69 3.25
N LEU A 223 10.03 -10.28 2.00
CA LEU A 223 11.00 -10.87 1.10
C LEU A 223 12.42 -10.76 1.66
N LEU A 224 12.81 -9.57 2.11
CA LEU A 224 14.13 -9.34 2.73
C LEU A 224 14.32 -10.18 3.98
N ALA A 225 13.30 -10.33 4.82
CA ALA A 225 13.34 -11.18 6.01
C ALA A 225 13.58 -12.66 5.65
N LYS A 226 12.91 -13.17 4.60
CA LYS A 226 13.14 -14.54 4.10
C LYS A 226 14.57 -14.74 3.60
N LEU A 227 15.10 -13.76 2.88
CA LEU A 227 16.49 -13.80 2.38
C LEU A 227 17.50 -13.73 3.53
N SER A 228 17.26 -12.89 4.53
CA SER A 228 18.14 -12.75 5.71
C SER A 228 18.12 -14.00 6.59
N SER A 229 16.96 -14.65 6.75
CA SER A 229 16.85 -15.88 7.55
C SER A 229 17.57 -17.10 6.94
N ARG A 230 17.93 -17.05 5.65
CA ARG A 230 18.72 -18.11 5.00
C ARG A 230 20.24 -17.90 5.10
N ARG A 231 20.66 -16.68 5.45
CA ARG A 231 22.08 -16.34 5.61
C ARG A 231 22.62 -16.66 7.02
N ASN A 232 21.69 -16.75 7.98
CA ASN A 232 21.97 -17.12 9.38
C ASN A 232 21.56 -18.57 9.63
#